data_4651389ee01dc4c7483d7f5dfb5d55ea
#
_entry.id   4651389ee01dc4c7483d7f5dfb5d55ea
#
_cell.length_a   1.000
_cell.length_b   1.000
_cell.length_c   1.000
_cell.angle_alpha   90.00
_cell.angle_beta   90.00
_cell.angle_gamma   90.00
#
_symmetry.space_group_name_H-M   'P 1'
#
loop_
_entity.id
_entity.type
_entity.pdbx_description
1 polymer ?
#
loop_
_entity_poly.entity_id
_entity_poly.type
_entity_poly.pdbx_seq_one_letter_code
_entity_poly.pdbx_strand_id
1 'polypeptide(L)'
;KCWRSYDELSQTSSDPADPTHSANTTYPTDTPRPTASTMKTDPTEKRSPENYNKKVISLSWRLIHKTGCPTNVTKGVLHEECRIDGETAWRLRSNLSLALYTTTDFLSEVYMTREQFTRLKNLVIKKKNVILQGAPGVGKTFTAKRLVYSLMKIKDDDRICFIQFHQSYSYEDFVMGYRPSGDGFQLQYGVFYRFCRKAAACPNQDFFFIIDEINRGNISRIFGELLMLIERDYRGTEAVLAYDGKPFSVPENLYIIGMMNTADRSLAMIDYALRRRFSFFEIAPGFDSDGFRNYQRRLNNPHFDALIAEVKALNEEIAEDLSLGRGFCIGHSYFCGCKTPADCTDEWMKSVVDYDILPMLEEYWIDDDREKQITWQRRLHDIFEK
;
A
#
# COMPACT_ATOMS: atom_id res chain seq x y z
N LYS A 1 9.22 -14.67 -0.56
CA LYS A 1 10.54 -14.72 0.12
C LYS A 1 10.50 -14.10 1.52
N CYS A 2 9.54 -13.24 1.85
CA CYS A 2 9.39 -12.62 3.18
C CYS A 2 8.76 -13.54 4.24
N TRP A 3 8.19 -14.67 3.82
CA TRP A 3 7.42 -15.57 4.69
C TRP A 3 8.25 -16.59 5.48
N ARG A 4 9.51 -16.86 5.09
CA ARG A 4 10.36 -17.86 5.75
C ARG A 4 11.06 -17.39 7.04
N SER A 5 11.27 -16.12 7.22
CA SER A 5 12.01 -15.61 8.40
C SER A 5 11.17 -15.41 9.67
N TYR A 6 9.84 -15.53 9.58
CA TYR A 6 8.95 -15.32 10.72
C TYR A 6 8.58 -16.58 11.48
N ASP A 7 8.69 -17.76 10.86
CA ASP A 7 8.40 -19.03 11.52
C ASP A 7 9.52 -19.47 12.47
N GLU A 8 10.76 -18.97 12.29
CA GLU A 8 11.88 -19.30 13.16
C GLU A 8 11.86 -18.57 14.51
N LEU A 9 11.14 -17.45 14.64
CA LEU A 9 11.06 -16.67 15.89
C LEU A 9 9.96 -17.14 16.84
N SER A 10 9.07 -18.04 16.43
CA SER A 10 7.99 -18.56 17.26
C SER A 10 8.30 -19.88 17.96
N GLN A 11 9.50 -20.46 17.76
CA GLN A 11 9.88 -21.76 18.32
C GLN A 11 10.80 -21.70 19.57
N THR A 12 11.11 -20.51 20.08
CA THR A 12 11.96 -20.39 21.27
C THR A 12 11.19 -19.87 22.47
N SER A 13 10.23 -20.65 22.98
CA SER A 13 9.80 -20.57 24.38
C SER A 13 9.03 -21.82 24.77
N SER A 14 9.74 -22.83 25.26
CA SER A 14 9.19 -23.85 26.15
C SER A 14 10.29 -24.37 27.06
N ASP A 15 10.12 -24.02 28.28
CA ASP A 15 10.41 -24.59 29.59
C ASP A 15 11.72 -25.35 29.91
N PRO A 16 12.22 -25.10 31.15
CA PRO A 16 13.37 -25.82 31.74
C PRO A 16 12.92 -26.92 32.70
N ALA A 17 13.52 -28.07 32.61
CA ALA A 17 13.80 -29.08 33.63
C ALA A 17 14.00 -30.44 32.95
N ASP A 18 15.06 -31.13 33.08
CA ASP A 18 15.73 -31.71 34.24
C ASP A 18 17.11 -32.30 33.84
N PRO A 19 18.13 -32.35 34.69
CA PRO A 19 19.48 -32.80 34.32
C PRO A 19 19.68 -34.26 34.70
N THR A 20 20.19 -35.08 33.81
CA THR A 20 21.14 -36.18 34.07
C THR A 20 21.40 -36.99 32.80
N HIS A 21 22.57 -36.95 32.26
CA HIS A 21 23.47 -38.05 32.01
C HIS A 21 24.68 -37.64 31.16
N SER A 22 25.82 -37.87 31.75
CA SER A 22 27.16 -37.80 31.17
C SER A 22 27.40 -38.86 30.09
N ALA A 23 28.04 -38.48 28.98
CA ALA A 23 29.03 -39.33 28.36
C ALA A 23 29.90 -38.56 27.36
N ASN A 24 31.19 -38.65 27.61
CA ASN A 24 32.33 -38.24 26.79
C ASN A 24 32.20 -38.64 25.31
N THR A 25 32.58 -37.74 24.40
CA THR A 25 33.41 -38.13 23.25
C THR A 25 34.19 -36.93 22.70
N THR A 26 35.42 -37.23 22.49
CA THR A 26 36.64 -36.51 22.10
C THR A 26 36.50 -35.76 20.75
N TYR A 27 37.10 -34.56 20.72
CA TYR A 27 37.46 -33.81 19.51
C TYR A 27 38.62 -34.43 18.74
N PRO A 28 38.70 -34.24 17.43
CA PRO A 28 39.96 -34.00 16.76
C PRO A 28 40.08 -32.57 16.21
N THR A 29 41.25 -32.03 16.54
CA THR A 29 41.83 -30.78 16.03
C THR A 29 42.26 -30.89 14.57
N ASP A 30 42.45 -29.70 13.98
CA ASP A 30 43.19 -29.33 12.77
C ASP A 30 42.44 -29.17 11.43
N THR A 31 42.27 -27.87 11.12
CA THR A 31 42.54 -27.36 9.75
C THR A 31 42.76 -25.84 9.78
N PRO A 32 43.62 -25.30 8.88
CA PRO A 32 44.37 -24.07 9.09
C PRO A 32 43.63 -22.80 8.58
N ARG A 33 43.96 -21.67 9.19
CA ARG A 33 43.57 -20.31 8.79
C ARG A 33 44.10 -19.98 7.40
N PRO A 34 43.32 -19.31 6.53
CA PRO A 34 43.87 -18.62 5.37
C PRO A 34 44.43 -17.25 5.79
N THR A 35 45.64 -17.01 5.34
CA THR A 35 46.45 -15.81 5.46
C THR A 35 45.82 -14.60 4.75
N ALA A 36 45.95 -13.43 5.37
CA ALA A 36 45.56 -12.14 4.82
C ALA A 36 46.35 -11.81 3.55
N SER A 37 45.63 -11.60 2.43
CA SER A 37 46.17 -11.01 1.21
C SER A 37 45.87 -9.52 1.22
N THR A 38 46.95 -8.75 1.35
CA THR A 38 47.04 -7.29 1.22
C THR A 38 46.63 -6.86 -0.20
N MET A 39 45.47 -6.27 -0.36
CA MET A 39 45.16 -5.49 -1.54
C MET A 39 45.74 -4.08 -1.41
N LYS A 40 46.69 -3.77 -2.30
CA LYS A 40 47.20 -2.41 -2.49
C LYS A 40 46.09 -1.53 -3.06
N THR A 41 45.76 -0.46 -2.37
CA THR A 41 44.92 0.64 -2.85
C THR A 41 45.81 1.67 -3.56
N ASP A 42 45.44 2.00 -4.79
CA ASP A 42 46.02 3.04 -5.62
C ASP A 42 45.58 4.44 -5.11
N PRO A 43 46.47 5.40 -4.86
CA PRO A 43 46.11 6.67 -4.21
C PRO A 43 45.99 7.80 -5.23
N THR A 44 45.05 7.74 -6.19
CA THR A 44 44.73 8.90 -7.02
C THR A 44 43.28 8.91 -7.49
N GLU A 45 42.35 9.23 -6.60
CA GLU A 45 41.12 9.94 -6.95
C GLU A 45 40.60 10.72 -5.72
N LYS A 46 41.06 11.96 -5.63
CA LYS A 46 40.46 12.96 -4.73
C LYS A 46 39.11 13.36 -5.32
N ARG A 47 38.05 12.67 -4.94
CA ARG A 47 36.67 13.17 -5.04
C ARG A 47 36.38 13.98 -3.79
N SER A 48 36.11 15.28 -3.99
CA SER A 48 35.75 16.21 -2.91
C SER A 48 34.51 15.74 -2.15
N PRO A 49 34.48 15.88 -0.80
CA PRO A 49 33.37 15.43 0.04
C PRO A 49 32.09 16.27 -0.09
N GLU A 50 32.02 17.24 -0.97
CA GLU A 50 30.94 18.26 -0.94
C GLU A 50 29.62 17.86 -1.59
N ASN A 51 29.52 16.70 -2.25
CA ASN A 51 28.30 16.25 -2.92
C ASN A 51 27.59 15.04 -2.29
N TYR A 52 27.91 14.67 -1.07
CA TYR A 52 27.08 13.74 -0.31
C TYR A 52 25.81 14.46 0.14
N ASN A 53 24.72 14.09 -0.47
CA ASN A 53 23.37 14.60 -0.30
C ASN A 53 23.07 15.03 1.14
N LYS A 54 23.01 16.32 1.44
CA LYS A 54 22.62 16.90 2.74
C LYS A 54 21.34 16.29 3.33
N LYS A 55 20.47 15.70 2.47
CA LYS A 55 19.24 14.98 2.85
C LYS A 55 19.51 13.60 3.48
N VAL A 56 20.52 12.86 3.01
CA VAL A 56 20.89 11.55 3.57
C VAL A 56 21.50 11.72 4.95
N ILE A 57 22.32 12.73 5.13
CA ILE A 57 22.93 13.07 6.43
C ILE A 57 21.85 13.49 7.45
N SER A 58 20.82 14.25 7.03
CA SER A 58 19.74 14.67 7.93
C SER A 58 18.80 13.52 8.33
N LEU A 59 18.66 12.50 7.48
CA LEU A 59 17.86 11.30 7.79
C LEU A 59 18.60 10.37 8.75
N SER A 60 19.89 10.14 8.55
CA SER A 60 20.71 9.35 9.46
C SER A 60 20.77 10.01 10.85
N TRP A 61 20.85 11.34 10.91
CA TRP A 61 20.84 12.09 12.18
C TRP A 61 19.50 11.95 12.94
N ARG A 62 18.37 11.97 12.25
CA ARG A 62 17.05 11.75 12.86
C ARG A 62 16.85 10.31 13.37
N LEU A 63 17.40 9.31 12.67
CA LEU A 63 17.35 7.91 13.12
C LEU A 63 18.20 7.69 14.37
N ILE A 64 19.42 8.22 14.40
CA ILE A 64 20.33 8.09 15.54
C ILE A 64 19.75 8.75 16.81
N HIS A 65 19.13 9.92 16.68
CA HIS A 65 18.44 10.57 17.82
C HIS A 65 17.21 9.80 18.32
N LYS A 66 16.54 9.03 17.47
CA LYS A 66 15.37 8.23 17.87
C LYS A 66 15.74 6.90 18.54
N THR A 67 16.92 6.39 18.30
CA THR A 67 17.37 5.09 18.86
C THR A 67 18.10 5.19 20.20
N GLY A 68 18.19 6.38 20.79
CA GLY A 68 18.77 6.54 22.14
C GLY A 68 20.29 6.36 22.22
N CYS A 69 21.02 6.46 21.11
CA CYS A 69 22.48 6.44 21.13
C CYS A 69 23.07 7.67 21.86
N PRO A 70 24.10 7.51 22.70
CA PRO A 70 24.69 8.60 23.46
C PRO A 70 25.30 9.67 22.54
N THR A 71 25.25 10.88 23.03
CA THR A 71 25.30 12.18 22.37
C THR A 71 26.67 12.68 21.87
N ASN A 72 27.49 11.86 21.24
CA ASN A 72 28.78 12.29 20.69
C ASN A 72 28.84 12.23 19.15
N VAL A 73 27.77 12.63 18.49
CA VAL A 73 27.76 12.75 17.02
C VAL A 73 27.78 14.21 16.63
N THR A 74 28.91 14.72 16.26
CA THR A 74 29.05 16.00 15.56
C THR A 74 28.61 15.85 14.10
N LYS A 75 27.95 16.90 13.59
CA LYS A 75 27.38 16.98 12.23
C LYS A 75 28.26 16.26 11.19
N GLY A 76 27.83 15.10 10.74
CA GLY A 76 28.31 14.48 9.51
C GLY A 76 29.39 13.40 9.63
N VAL A 77 29.82 13.00 10.82
CA VAL A 77 30.81 11.91 10.99
C VAL A 77 30.34 10.97 12.08
N LEU A 78 30.11 9.71 11.70
CA LEU A 78 29.98 8.61 12.69
C LEU A 78 31.39 8.33 13.22
N HIS A 79 31.68 8.66 14.48
CA HIS A 79 32.92 8.21 15.13
C HIS A 79 32.87 6.68 15.29
N GLU A 80 34.01 6.03 15.03
CA GLU A 80 34.21 4.56 15.09
C GLU A 80 33.89 3.92 16.46
N GLU A 81 33.60 4.72 17.49
CA GLU A 81 33.35 4.25 18.85
C GLU A 81 31.88 3.92 19.17
N CYS A 82 30.90 4.19 18.28
CA CYS A 82 29.56 3.70 18.47
C CYS A 82 29.48 2.21 18.13
N ARG A 83 29.61 1.34 19.11
CA ARG A 83 29.23 -0.07 18.95
C ARG A 83 27.71 -0.20 18.78
N ILE A 84 27.30 -0.16 17.54
CA ILE A 84 25.94 -0.48 17.15
C ILE A 84 25.90 -2.00 17.00
N ASP A 85 24.96 -2.69 17.68
CA ASP A 85 24.79 -4.12 17.47
C ASP A 85 24.51 -4.43 15.98
N GLY A 86 24.85 -5.64 15.55
CA GLY A 86 24.77 -6.01 14.13
C GLY A 86 23.37 -5.86 13.53
N GLU A 87 22.33 -6.03 14.35
CA GLU A 87 20.93 -5.90 13.93
C GLU A 87 20.55 -4.43 13.72
N THR A 88 20.96 -3.54 14.61
CA THR A 88 20.75 -2.09 14.47
C THR A 88 21.54 -1.53 13.29
N ALA A 89 22.77 -2.01 13.06
CA ALA A 89 23.58 -1.64 11.90
C ALA A 89 22.95 -2.13 10.58
N TRP A 90 22.38 -3.32 10.56
CA TRP A 90 21.65 -3.84 9.42
C TRP A 90 20.37 -3.04 9.14
N ARG A 91 19.58 -2.72 10.15
CA ARG A 91 18.38 -1.86 10.03
C ARG A 91 18.74 -0.45 9.54
N LEU A 92 19.83 0.12 10.01
CA LEU A 92 20.31 1.42 9.52
C LEU A 92 20.75 1.36 8.06
N ARG A 93 21.44 0.30 7.63
CA ARG A 93 21.86 0.10 6.23
C ARG A 93 20.66 -0.15 5.32
N SER A 94 19.71 -0.97 5.71
CA SER A 94 18.50 -1.23 4.92
C SER A 94 17.66 0.04 4.74
N ASN A 95 17.52 0.86 5.79
CA ASN A 95 16.80 2.13 5.72
C ASN A 95 17.52 3.20 4.88
N LEU A 96 18.86 3.18 4.82
CA LEU A 96 19.65 4.08 3.97
C LEU A 96 19.57 3.72 2.47
N SER A 97 19.21 2.47 2.15
CA SER A 97 19.02 2.01 0.77
C SER A 97 17.62 2.28 0.21
N LEU A 98 16.64 2.67 1.05
CA LEU A 98 15.28 2.92 0.63
C LEU A 98 15.17 4.24 -0.15
N ALA A 99 14.50 4.18 -1.29
CA ALA A 99 14.27 5.36 -2.12
C ALA A 99 13.36 6.36 -1.40
N LEU A 100 13.78 7.63 -1.36
CA LEU A 100 12.93 8.72 -0.87
C LEU A 100 11.71 8.88 -1.78
N TYR A 101 10.58 9.22 -1.18
CA TYR A 101 9.35 9.49 -1.89
C TYR A 101 8.70 10.77 -1.38
N THR A 102 8.59 11.76 -2.25
CA THR A 102 8.13 13.10 -1.91
C THR A 102 6.67 13.34 -2.36
N THR A 103 6.08 14.45 -1.93
CA THR A 103 4.78 14.90 -2.45
C THR A 103 4.84 15.17 -3.95
N THR A 104 5.97 15.64 -4.47
CA THR A 104 6.15 15.88 -5.90
C THR A 104 6.13 14.57 -6.68
N ASP A 105 6.81 13.53 -6.15
CA ASP A 105 6.77 12.20 -6.76
C ASP A 105 5.34 11.66 -6.79
N PHE A 106 4.61 11.81 -5.67
CA PHE A 106 3.19 11.40 -5.61
C PHE A 106 2.35 12.10 -6.69
N LEU A 107 2.42 13.43 -6.79
CA LEU A 107 1.61 14.22 -7.74
C LEU A 107 2.04 14.02 -9.20
N SER A 108 3.24 13.51 -9.45
CA SER A 108 3.68 13.14 -10.80
C SER A 108 3.17 11.75 -11.23
N GLU A 109 2.97 10.85 -10.28
CA GLU A 109 2.52 9.48 -10.53
C GLU A 109 1.00 9.34 -10.41
N VAL A 110 0.35 10.06 -9.46
CA VAL A 110 -1.08 9.98 -9.16
C VAL A 110 -1.82 11.20 -9.67
N TYR A 111 -2.81 10.97 -10.50
CA TYR A 111 -3.58 12.03 -11.14
C TYR A 111 -4.64 12.63 -10.20
N MET A 112 -4.16 13.49 -9.30
CA MET A 112 -4.91 14.15 -8.25
C MET A 112 -4.41 15.59 -8.08
N THR A 113 -5.27 16.51 -7.66
CA THR A 113 -4.82 17.87 -7.35
C THR A 113 -4.06 17.91 -6.02
N ARG A 114 -3.24 18.92 -5.83
CA ARG A 114 -2.49 19.13 -4.58
C ARG A 114 -3.42 19.29 -3.37
N GLU A 115 -4.56 19.95 -3.57
CA GLU A 115 -5.58 20.17 -2.54
C GLU A 115 -6.25 18.84 -2.15
N GLN A 116 -6.60 18.01 -3.12
CA GLN A 116 -7.15 16.67 -2.88
C GLN A 116 -6.15 15.80 -2.12
N PHE A 117 -4.90 15.77 -2.57
CA PHE A 117 -3.82 15.06 -1.87
C PHE A 117 -3.67 15.53 -0.42
N THR A 118 -3.65 16.84 -0.20
CA THR A 118 -3.49 17.42 1.14
C THR A 118 -4.65 17.03 2.05
N ARG A 119 -5.89 17.10 1.54
CA ARG A 119 -7.09 16.65 2.26
C ARG A 119 -7.03 15.15 2.60
N LEU A 120 -6.69 14.31 1.62
CA LEU A 120 -6.57 12.86 1.82
C LEU A 120 -5.49 12.52 2.84
N LYS A 121 -4.30 13.09 2.70
CA LYS A 121 -3.19 12.92 3.64
C LYS A 121 -3.59 13.27 5.07
N ASN A 122 -4.20 14.45 5.27
CA ASN A 122 -4.64 14.91 6.58
C ASN A 122 -5.75 14.02 7.15
N LEU A 123 -6.66 13.53 6.30
CA LEU A 123 -7.71 12.61 6.69
C LEU A 123 -7.13 11.30 7.23
N VAL A 124 -6.18 10.68 6.51
CA VAL A 124 -5.52 9.42 6.94
C VAL A 124 -4.78 9.63 8.26
N ILE A 125 -3.99 10.69 8.39
CA ILE A 125 -3.24 10.98 9.62
C ILE A 125 -4.21 11.18 10.81
N LYS A 126 -5.30 11.92 10.60
CA LYS A 126 -6.25 12.26 11.67
C LYS A 126 -7.16 11.10 12.06
N LYS A 127 -7.63 10.32 11.08
CA LYS A 127 -8.68 9.31 11.28
C LYS A 127 -8.15 7.88 11.39
N LYS A 128 -6.94 7.61 10.91
CA LYS A 128 -6.25 6.30 10.88
C LYS A 128 -6.94 5.23 10.03
N ASN A 129 -8.27 5.24 9.92
CA ASN A 129 -9.06 4.31 9.11
C ASN A 129 -9.77 5.09 8.00
N VAL A 130 -9.43 4.83 6.76
CA VAL A 130 -9.99 5.54 5.60
C VAL A 130 -10.36 4.54 4.51
N ILE A 131 -11.50 4.73 3.88
CA ILE A 131 -11.91 4.01 2.68
C ILE A 131 -11.79 4.94 1.48
N LEU A 132 -10.98 4.53 0.50
CA LEU A 132 -10.91 5.15 -0.81
C LEU A 132 -12.00 4.54 -1.69
N GLN A 133 -12.98 5.35 -2.03
CA GLN A 133 -14.09 4.93 -2.89
C GLN A 133 -14.05 5.64 -4.23
N GLY A 134 -14.64 5.05 -5.25
CA GLY A 134 -14.76 5.68 -6.57
C GLY A 134 -15.03 4.67 -7.67
N ALA A 135 -15.27 5.18 -8.85
CA ALA A 135 -15.54 4.40 -10.05
C ALA A 135 -14.41 3.41 -10.40
N PRO A 136 -14.68 2.37 -11.19
CA PRO A 136 -13.65 1.54 -11.79
C PRO A 136 -12.66 2.39 -12.59
N GLY A 137 -11.38 2.01 -12.58
CA GLY A 137 -10.37 2.70 -13.39
C GLY A 137 -9.91 4.08 -12.90
N VAL A 138 -10.32 4.55 -11.70
CA VAL A 138 -9.79 5.81 -11.12
C VAL A 138 -8.46 5.64 -10.38
N GLY A 139 -7.84 4.46 -10.42
CA GLY A 139 -6.53 4.22 -9.85
C GLY A 139 -6.49 4.13 -8.31
N LYS A 140 -7.54 3.65 -7.63
CA LYS A 140 -7.61 3.53 -6.16
C LYS A 140 -6.43 2.77 -5.57
N THR A 141 -6.18 1.56 -6.07
CA THR A 141 -5.08 0.68 -5.58
C THR A 141 -3.71 1.31 -5.79
N PHE A 142 -3.52 1.95 -6.94
CA PHE A 142 -2.29 2.69 -7.26
C PHE A 142 -2.11 3.87 -6.30
N THR A 143 -3.17 4.65 -6.08
CA THR A 143 -3.17 5.80 -5.17
C THR A 143 -2.89 5.38 -3.73
N ALA A 144 -3.51 4.31 -3.22
CA ALA A 144 -3.32 3.82 -1.86
C ALA A 144 -1.84 3.55 -1.56
N LYS A 145 -1.16 2.80 -2.42
CA LYS A 145 0.26 2.46 -2.24
C LYS A 145 1.16 3.70 -2.30
N ARG A 146 0.94 4.63 -3.25
CA ARG A 146 1.71 5.87 -3.40
C ARG A 146 1.47 6.83 -2.23
N LEU A 147 0.24 6.92 -1.76
CA LEU A 147 -0.11 7.69 -0.58
C LEU A 147 0.71 7.24 0.64
N VAL A 148 0.77 5.94 0.86
CA VAL A 148 1.54 5.35 1.97
C VAL A 148 3.03 5.69 1.85
N TYR A 149 3.64 5.56 0.68
CA TYR A 149 5.03 6.00 0.47
C TYR A 149 5.20 7.50 0.77
N SER A 150 4.25 8.33 0.36
CA SER A 150 4.30 9.76 0.65
C SER A 150 4.15 10.08 2.14
N LEU A 151 3.37 9.30 2.89
CA LEU A 151 3.24 9.42 4.34
C LEU A 151 4.52 8.99 5.05
N MET A 152 5.11 7.89 4.66
CA MET A 152 6.39 7.39 5.17
C MET A 152 7.58 8.22 4.71
N LYS A 153 7.46 8.97 3.58
CA LYS A 153 8.52 9.71 2.86
C LYS A 153 9.61 8.80 2.27
N ILE A 154 9.39 7.52 2.20
CA ILE A 154 10.27 6.49 1.65
C ILE A 154 9.42 5.38 1.03
N LYS A 155 10.00 4.64 0.06
CA LYS A 155 9.42 3.42 -0.49
C LYS A 155 9.86 2.23 0.36
N ASP A 156 9.04 1.87 1.35
CA ASP A 156 9.30 0.78 2.28
C ASP A 156 8.10 -0.18 2.29
N ASP A 157 8.21 -1.26 1.54
CA ASP A 157 7.15 -2.27 1.43
C ASP A 157 7.05 -3.15 2.70
N ASP A 158 8.09 -3.20 3.53
CA ASP A 158 8.07 -3.98 4.78
C ASP A 158 7.07 -3.44 5.82
N ARG A 159 6.72 -2.17 5.71
CA ARG A 159 5.71 -1.51 6.57
C ARG A 159 4.33 -1.44 5.93
N ILE A 160 4.12 -2.16 4.84
CA ILE A 160 2.83 -2.26 4.14
C ILE A 160 2.38 -3.71 4.14
N CYS A 161 1.15 -3.96 4.56
CA CYS A 161 0.46 -5.22 4.32
C CYS A 161 -0.69 -4.96 3.35
N PHE A 162 -0.69 -5.67 2.24
CA PHE A 162 -1.74 -5.55 1.22
C PHE A 162 -2.50 -6.87 1.12
N ILE A 163 -3.81 -6.82 1.28
CA ILE A 163 -4.71 -7.96 1.10
C ILE A 163 -5.92 -7.56 0.27
N GLN A 164 -6.63 -8.54 -0.25
CA GLN A 164 -7.90 -8.36 -0.95
C GLN A 164 -8.98 -9.18 -0.25
N PHE A 165 -10.14 -8.57 0.03
CA PHE A 165 -11.28 -9.30 0.54
C PHE A 165 -12.05 -9.98 -0.58
N HIS A 166 -12.65 -11.12 -0.25
CA HIS A 166 -13.59 -11.87 -1.09
C HIS A 166 -14.70 -12.43 -0.20
N GLN A 167 -15.77 -12.93 -0.80
CA GLN A 167 -16.97 -13.37 -0.05
C GLN A 167 -16.69 -14.44 1.01
N SER A 168 -15.71 -15.31 0.77
CA SER A 168 -15.32 -16.39 1.71
C SER A 168 -14.24 -15.97 2.71
N TYR A 169 -13.82 -14.69 2.75
CA TYR A 169 -12.81 -14.24 3.70
C TYR A 169 -13.37 -14.24 5.13
N SER A 170 -12.63 -14.80 6.08
CA SER A 170 -13.15 -15.08 7.42
C SER A 170 -12.32 -14.43 8.54
N TYR A 171 -12.84 -14.45 9.76
CA TYR A 171 -12.13 -14.07 10.98
C TYR A 171 -10.88 -14.92 11.19
N GLU A 172 -10.95 -16.20 10.85
CA GLU A 172 -9.86 -17.16 10.97
C GLU A 172 -8.68 -16.84 10.04
N ASP A 173 -8.96 -16.26 8.88
CA ASP A 173 -7.92 -15.79 7.95
C ASP A 173 -7.31 -14.47 8.39
N PHE A 174 -8.13 -13.63 9.01
CA PHE A 174 -7.78 -12.25 9.34
C PHE A 174 -7.13 -12.13 10.71
N VAL A 175 -7.75 -12.71 11.74
CA VAL A 175 -7.35 -12.57 13.14
C VAL A 175 -6.67 -13.83 13.65
N MET A 176 -7.42 -14.92 13.82
CA MET A 176 -6.91 -16.22 14.22
C MET A 176 -7.98 -17.30 14.11
N GLY A 177 -7.56 -18.55 13.97
CA GLY A 177 -8.45 -19.69 13.93
C GLY A 177 -7.73 -21.02 13.99
N TYR A 178 -8.47 -22.08 14.30
CA TYR A 178 -7.93 -23.43 14.27
C TYR A 178 -7.82 -23.96 12.84
N ARG A 179 -6.65 -24.47 12.48
CA ARG A 179 -6.38 -25.06 11.17
C ARG A 179 -5.92 -26.51 11.35
N PRO A 180 -6.26 -27.42 10.43
CA PRO A 180 -5.73 -28.78 10.45
C PRO A 180 -4.20 -28.78 10.44
N SER A 181 -3.59 -29.58 11.32
CA SER A 181 -2.14 -29.75 11.41
C SER A 181 -1.83 -31.14 11.95
N GLY A 182 -1.19 -31.98 11.14
CA GLY A 182 -0.97 -33.38 11.50
C GLY A 182 -2.26 -34.11 11.87
N ASP A 183 -2.29 -34.76 13.03
CA ASP A 183 -3.44 -35.52 13.51
C ASP A 183 -4.49 -34.69 14.28
N GLY A 184 -4.40 -33.34 14.23
CA GLY A 184 -5.29 -32.48 15.01
C GLY A 184 -5.49 -31.09 14.43
N PHE A 185 -5.83 -30.15 15.32
CA PHE A 185 -6.02 -28.76 14.98
C PHE A 185 -5.04 -27.89 15.79
N GLN A 186 -4.42 -26.93 15.11
CA GLN A 186 -3.53 -25.95 15.71
C GLN A 186 -4.10 -24.55 15.52
N LEU A 187 -4.02 -23.71 16.58
CA LEU A 187 -4.38 -22.31 16.49
C LEU A 187 -3.33 -21.58 15.63
N GLN A 188 -3.77 -20.92 14.57
CA GLN A 188 -2.93 -20.08 13.72
C GLN A 188 -3.39 -18.64 13.78
N TYR A 189 -2.43 -17.71 13.84
CA TYR A 189 -2.70 -16.28 13.82
C TYR A 189 -2.85 -15.77 12.39
N GLY A 190 -3.91 -15.01 12.14
CA GLY A 190 -4.24 -14.40 10.86
C GLY A 190 -3.30 -13.26 10.48
N VAL A 191 -3.49 -12.76 9.25
CA VAL A 191 -2.61 -11.75 8.66
C VAL A 191 -2.65 -10.43 9.44
N PHE A 192 -3.82 -9.98 9.89
CA PHE A 192 -3.96 -8.72 10.61
C PHE A 192 -3.34 -8.79 12.00
N TYR A 193 -3.56 -9.89 12.75
CA TYR A 193 -2.94 -10.12 14.05
C TYR A 193 -1.40 -10.04 13.94
N ARG A 194 -0.80 -10.80 13.03
CA ARG A 194 0.66 -10.80 12.83
C ARG A 194 1.19 -9.41 12.48
N PHE A 195 0.47 -8.68 11.64
CA PHE A 195 0.87 -7.34 11.24
C PHE A 195 0.76 -6.32 12.39
N CYS A 196 -0.27 -6.42 13.23
CA CYS A 196 -0.37 -5.64 14.46
C CYS A 196 0.80 -5.90 15.40
N ARG A 197 1.20 -7.17 15.58
CA ARG A 197 2.38 -7.52 16.41
C ARG A 197 3.67 -6.92 15.84
N LYS A 198 3.84 -6.94 14.52
CA LYS A 198 4.98 -6.29 13.85
C LYS A 198 4.97 -4.78 14.08
N ALA A 199 3.84 -4.11 13.94
CA ALA A 199 3.71 -2.68 14.18
C ALA A 199 3.98 -2.31 15.65
N ALA A 200 3.45 -3.09 16.60
CA ALA A 200 3.68 -2.90 18.03
C ALA A 200 5.17 -3.02 18.42
N ALA A 201 5.92 -3.89 17.76
CA ALA A 201 7.36 -4.04 17.98
C ALA A 201 8.18 -2.82 17.50
N CYS A 202 7.60 -1.94 16.67
CA CYS A 202 8.26 -0.77 16.12
C CYS A 202 7.43 0.52 16.34
N PRO A 203 7.18 0.97 17.58
CA PRO A 203 6.21 2.03 17.91
C PRO A 203 6.54 3.40 17.30
N ASN A 204 7.79 3.64 16.93
CA ASN A 204 8.26 4.89 16.32
C ASN A 204 8.15 4.93 14.79
N GLN A 205 7.57 3.89 14.17
CA GLN A 205 7.39 3.79 12.72
C GLN A 205 5.93 3.56 12.41
N ASP A 206 5.43 4.24 11.38
CA ASP A 206 4.06 4.05 10.91
C ASP A 206 3.96 2.81 10.03
N PHE A 207 2.91 2.01 10.22
CA PHE A 207 2.57 0.80 9.49
C PHE A 207 1.21 0.97 8.80
N PHE A 208 1.05 0.39 7.60
CA PHE A 208 -0.13 0.58 6.78
C PHE A 208 -0.71 -0.76 6.35
N PHE A 209 -1.95 -1.00 6.72
CA PHE A 209 -2.71 -2.17 6.32
C PHE A 209 -3.70 -1.77 5.22
N ILE A 210 -3.51 -2.28 4.02
CA ILE A 210 -4.30 -1.94 2.84
C ILE A 210 -5.22 -3.11 2.51
N ILE A 211 -6.52 -2.85 2.40
CA ILE A 211 -7.55 -3.83 2.10
C ILE A 211 -8.21 -3.46 0.76
N ASP A 212 -7.95 -4.22 -0.27
CA ASP A 212 -8.66 -4.07 -1.54
C ASP A 212 -10.01 -4.76 -1.49
N GLU A 213 -10.99 -4.23 -2.23
CA GLU A 213 -12.37 -4.74 -2.29
C GLU A 213 -12.97 -4.95 -0.89
N ILE A 214 -12.80 -3.97 0.01
CA ILE A 214 -13.20 -4.10 1.42
C ILE A 214 -14.68 -4.45 1.58
N ASN A 215 -15.55 -4.04 0.65
CA ASN A 215 -17.00 -4.29 0.64
C ASN A 215 -17.38 -5.70 0.12
N ARG A 216 -16.45 -6.49 -0.43
CA ARG A 216 -16.72 -7.87 -0.88
C ARG A 216 -16.78 -8.87 0.26
N GLY A 217 -16.20 -8.56 1.42
CA GLY A 217 -16.28 -9.37 2.62
C GLY A 217 -17.31 -8.87 3.63
N ASN A 218 -17.81 -9.75 4.48
CA ASN A 218 -18.60 -9.33 5.65
C ASN A 218 -17.67 -8.77 6.72
N ILE A 219 -17.46 -7.46 6.71
CA ILE A 219 -16.45 -6.79 7.53
C ILE A 219 -16.73 -6.98 9.02
N SER A 220 -18.00 -6.90 9.44
CA SER A 220 -18.38 -7.10 10.84
C SER A 220 -18.01 -8.51 11.32
N ARG A 221 -18.15 -9.53 10.48
CA ARG A 221 -17.74 -10.90 10.78
C ARG A 221 -16.23 -11.08 10.73
N ILE A 222 -15.55 -10.47 9.76
CA ILE A 222 -14.10 -10.60 9.58
C ILE A 222 -13.33 -9.94 10.72
N PHE A 223 -13.74 -8.74 11.14
CA PHE A 223 -13.09 -8.00 12.22
C PHE A 223 -13.52 -8.48 13.61
N GLY A 224 -14.77 -8.97 13.76
CA GLY A 224 -15.30 -9.38 15.05
C GLY A 224 -15.13 -8.29 16.11
N GLU A 225 -14.59 -8.65 17.26
CA GLU A 225 -14.33 -7.75 18.41
C GLU A 225 -13.29 -6.66 18.07
N LEU A 226 -12.45 -6.85 17.04
CA LEU A 226 -11.47 -5.86 16.62
C LEU A 226 -12.12 -4.59 16.05
N LEU A 227 -13.40 -4.63 15.66
CA LEU A 227 -14.12 -3.44 15.21
C LEU A 227 -14.08 -2.30 16.22
N MET A 228 -14.12 -2.62 17.51
CA MET A 228 -13.94 -1.61 18.57
C MET A 228 -12.49 -1.14 18.63
N LEU A 229 -11.53 -2.05 18.58
CA LEU A 229 -10.11 -1.75 18.76
C LEU A 229 -9.49 -0.94 17.63
N ILE A 230 -10.08 -0.99 16.42
CA ILE A 230 -9.61 -0.15 15.30
C ILE A 230 -10.07 1.29 15.42
N GLU A 231 -11.08 1.61 16.25
CA GLU A 231 -11.47 3.00 16.50
C GLU A 231 -10.30 3.79 17.10
N ARG A 232 -10.17 5.04 16.72
CA ARG A 232 -9.02 5.87 17.13
C ARG A 232 -8.85 5.93 18.65
N ASP A 233 -9.95 6.09 19.37
CA ASP A 233 -9.94 6.31 20.81
C ASP A 233 -9.70 5.02 21.61
N TYR A 234 -9.80 3.85 20.94
CA TYR A 234 -9.53 2.53 21.52
C TYR A 234 -8.20 1.93 21.07
N ARG A 235 -7.41 2.66 20.27
CA ARG A 235 -6.08 2.19 19.86
C ARG A 235 -5.18 2.06 21.09
N GLY A 236 -4.44 0.95 21.17
CA GLY A 236 -3.62 0.61 22.34
C GLY A 236 -4.41 0.01 23.52
N THR A 237 -5.75 0.07 23.51
CA THR A 237 -6.56 -0.62 24.51
C THR A 237 -6.55 -2.12 24.26
N GLU A 238 -6.47 -2.91 25.32
CA GLU A 238 -6.49 -4.36 25.26
C GLU A 238 -7.91 -4.92 25.30
N ALA A 239 -8.18 -5.93 24.49
CA ALA A 239 -9.36 -6.79 24.56
C ALA A 239 -8.93 -8.25 24.50
N VAL A 240 -9.71 -9.13 25.12
CA VAL A 240 -9.46 -10.57 25.08
C VAL A 240 -10.05 -11.14 23.80
N LEU A 241 -9.23 -11.87 23.03
CA LEU A 241 -9.65 -12.49 21.78
C LEU A 241 -10.36 -13.83 22.03
N ALA A 242 -11.31 -14.14 21.16
CA ALA A 242 -12.26 -15.25 21.36
C ALA A 242 -11.59 -16.65 21.38
N TYR A 243 -10.52 -16.88 20.61
CA TYR A 243 -9.95 -18.22 20.44
C TYR A 243 -8.85 -18.57 21.45
N ASP A 244 -7.97 -17.63 21.81
CA ASP A 244 -6.83 -17.92 22.70
C ASP A 244 -6.94 -17.30 24.10
N GLY A 245 -7.97 -16.49 24.33
CA GLY A 245 -8.20 -15.84 25.61
C GLY A 245 -7.11 -14.84 26.03
N LYS A 246 -6.21 -14.49 25.13
CA LYS A 246 -5.10 -13.58 25.43
C LYS A 246 -5.47 -12.12 25.14
N PRO A 247 -4.87 -11.17 25.88
CA PRO A 247 -5.05 -9.76 25.60
C PRO A 247 -4.38 -9.40 24.27
N PHE A 248 -5.09 -8.61 23.47
CA PHE A 248 -4.63 -8.08 22.20
C PHE A 248 -5.04 -6.63 22.06
N SER A 249 -4.17 -5.83 21.47
CA SER A 249 -4.46 -4.43 21.14
C SER A 249 -4.06 -4.11 19.70
N VAL A 250 -4.79 -3.19 19.08
CA VAL A 250 -4.40 -2.62 17.79
C VAL A 250 -3.50 -1.41 18.05
N PRO A 251 -2.24 -1.42 17.61
CA PRO A 251 -1.27 -0.40 17.96
C PRO A 251 -1.60 0.98 17.34
N GLU A 252 -1.18 2.05 18.01
CA GLU A 252 -1.46 3.43 17.59
C GLU A 252 -0.80 3.83 16.26
N ASN A 253 0.34 3.22 15.94
CA ASN A 253 1.11 3.49 14.73
C ASN A 253 0.62 2.70 13.50
N LEU A 254 -0.53 2.01 13.59
CA LEU A 254 -1.15 1.28 12.50
C LEU A 254 -2.25 2.11 11.84
N TYR A 255 -2.20 2.23 10.52
CA TYR A 255 -3.21 2.86 9.67
C TYR A 255 -3.90 1.80 8.81
N ILE A 256 -5.21 1.93 8.60
CA ILE A 256 -6.00 1.02 7.76
C ILE A 256 -6.57 1.81 6.59
N ILE A 257 -6.28 1.36 5.36
CA ILE A 257 -6.77 1.97 4.13
C ILE A 257 -7.57 0.90 3.39
N GLY A 258 -8.89 1.05 3.35
CA GLY A 258 -9.77 0.22 2.52
C GLY A 258 -9.96 0.82 1.14
N MET A 259 -10.26 -0.01 0.16
CA MET A 259 -10.66 0.42 -1.18
C MET A 259 -11.94 -0.28 -1.58
N MET A 260 -12.83 0.45 -2.26
CA MET A 260 -14.06 -0.13 -2.79
C MET A 260 -14.46 0.52 -4.12
N ASN A 261 -15.09 -0.28 -4.97
CA ASN A 261 -15.74 0.20 -6.17
C ASN A 261 -17.15 0.68 -5.86
N THR A 262 -17.52 1.86 -6.37
CA THR A 262 -18.84 2.44 -6.17
C THR A 262 -19.88 1.93 -7.19
N ALA A 263 -19.42 1.41 -8.33
CA ALA A 263 -20.27 0.85 -9.38
C ALA A 263 -20.86 -0.54 -9.00
N ASP A 264 -20.26 -1.26 -8.07
CA ASP A 264 -20.71 -2.60 -7.67
C ASP A 264 -22.01 -2.54 -6.85
N ARG A 265 -23.18 -2.50 -7.51
CA ARG A 265 -24.51 -2.45 -6.87
C ARG A 265 -24.88 -3.74 -6.14
N SER A 266 -24.31 -4.87 -6.55
CA SER A 266 -24.59 -6.20 -5.98
C SER A 266 -23.94 -6.46 -4.62
N LEU A 267 -23.02 -5.59 -4.19
CA LEU A 267 -22.26 -5.76 -2.97
C LEU A 267 -23.00 -5.15 -1.77
N ALA A 268 -22.83 -5.79 -0.61
CA ALA A 268 -23.47 -5.37 0.63
C ALA A 268 -23.22 -3.89 0.90
N MET A 269 -24.29 -3.16 1.17
CA MET A 269 -24.16 -1.78 1.70
C MET A 269 -23.28 -1.84 2.94
N ILE A 270 -22.28 -0.98 3.00
CA ILE A 270 -21.41 -0.87 4.17
C ILE A 270 -22.28 -0.63 5.40
N ASP A 271 -22.21 -1.56 6.36
CA ASP A 271 -22.92 -1.51 7.62
C ASP A 271 -22.68 -0.16 8.34
N TYR A 272 -23.71 0.37 8.99
CA TYR A 272 -23.62 1.59 9.81
C TYR A 272 -22.51 1.51 10.87
N ALA A 273 -22.23 0.32 11.39
CA ALA A 273 -21.13 0.09 12.32
C ALA A 273 -19.76 0.49 11.75
N LEU A 274 -19.56 0.29 10.45
CA LEU A 274 -18.34 0.66 9.75
C LEU A 274 -18.27 2.14 9.38
N ARG A 275 -19.42 2.74 9.04
CA ARG A 275 -19.48 4.17 8.74
C ARG A 275 -18.99 5.04 9.91
N ARG A 276 -19.10 4.56 11.14
CA ARG A 276 -18.56 5.25 12.32
C ARG A 276 -17.04 5.09 12.47
N ARG A 277 -16.47 4.00 11.96
CA ARG A 277 -15.08 3.59 12.17
C ARG A 277 -14.16 4.00 11.02
N PHE A 278 -14.72 4.17 9.84
CA PHE A 278 -13.99 4.59 8.65
C PHE A 278 -14.47 5.95 8.14
N SER A 279 -13.54 6.76 7.70
CA SER A 279 -13.84 7.96 6.95
C SER A 279 -13.72 7.66 5.45
N PHE A 280 -14.63 8.19 4.66
CA PHE A 280 -14.69 7.93 3.24
C PHE A 280 -14.07 9.07 2.46
N PHE A 281 -13.24 8.74 1.48
CA PHE A 281 -12.66 9.68 0.55
C PHE A 281 -12.93 9.24 -0.88
N GLU A 282 -13.60 10.09 -1.64
CA GLU A 282 -13.92 9.81 -3.04
C GLU A 282 -12.75 10.18 -3.95
N ILE A 283 -12.35 9.25 -4.80
CA ILE A 283 -11.39 9.44 -5.88
C ILE A 283 -12.17 9.54 -7.18
N ALA A 284 -12.21 10.74 -7.75
CA ALA A 284 -12.83 11.01 -9.05
C ALA A 284 -11.84 10.71 -10.20
N PRO A 285 -12.34 10.58 -11.46
CA PRO A 285 -11.47 10.55 -12.62
C PRO A 285 -10.53 11.75 -12.68
N GLY A 286 -9.23 11.48 -12.87
CA GLY A 286 -8.18 12.48 -12.74
C GLY A 286 -7.81 13.24 -14.03
N PHE A 287 -8.68 13.28 -15.03
CA PHE A 287 -8.41 13.91 -16.34
C PHE A 287 -7.98 15.39 -16.26
N ASP A 288 -8.48 16.13 -15.26
CA ASP A 288 -8.18 17.55 -15.08
C ASP A 288 -6.98 17.81 -14.16
N SER A 289 -6.33 16.77 -13.64
CA SER A 289 -5.10 16.92 -12.85
C SER A 289 -3.91 17.37 -13.70
N ASP A 290 -2.99 18.11 -13.09
CA ASP A 290 -1.76 18.51 -13.78
C ASP A 290 -0.93 17.30 -14.25
N GLY A 291 -0.95 16.20 -13.50
CA GLY A 291 -0.28 14.95 -13.85
C GLY A 291 -0.82 14.37 -15.13
N PHE A 292 -2.15 14.27 -15.29
CA PHE A 292 -2.78 13.73 -16.49
C PHE A 292 -2.62 14.68 -17.68
N ARG A 293 -2.78 15.99 -17.48
CA ARG A 293 -2.54 16.99 -18.55
C ARG A 293 -1.10 16.95 -19.05
N ASN A 294 -0.12 16.71 -18.16
CA ASN A 294 1.27 16.53 -18.56
C ASN A 294 1.48 15.21 -19.33
N TYR A 295 0.79 14.14 -18.93
CA TYR A 295 0.79 12.88 -19.65
C TYR A 295 0.22 13.07 -21.06
N GLN A 296 -0.94 13.69 -21.21
CA GLN A 296 -1.60 14.00 -22.48
C GLN A 296 -0.72 14.84 -23.39
N ARG A 297 -0.12 15.94 -22.89
CA ARG A 297 0.81 16.78 -23.63
C ARG A 297 2.07 16.03 -24.10
N ARG A 298 2.56 15.07 -23.31
CA ARG A 298 3.71 14.25 -23.68
C ARG A 298 3.41 13.29 -24.83
N LEU A 299 2.18 12.76 -24.89
CA LEU A 299 1.75 11.90 -25.99
C LEU A 299 1.58 12.68 -27.28
N ASN A 300 1.19 13.95 -27.20
CA ASN A 300 1.07 14.87 -28.32
C ASN A 300 0.31 14.27 -29.52
N ASN A 301 -0.85 13.67 -29.25
CA ASN A 301 -1.70 13.00 -30.23
C ASN A 301 -3.09 13.66 -30.27
N PRO A 302 -3.49 14.30 -31.41
CA PRO A 302 -4.78 14.98 -31.52
C PRO A 302 -6.00 14.05 -31.35
N HIS A 303 -5.92 12.80 -31.83
CA HIS A 303 -7.01 11.83 -31.65
C HIS A 303 -7.16 11.45 -30.17
N PHE A 304 -6.03 11.31 -29.46
CA PHE A 304 -6.06 11.08 -28.01
C PHE A 304 -6.70 12.26 -27.25
N ASP A 305 -6.38 13.49 -27.65
CA ASP A 305 -6.96 14.70 -27.07
C ASP A 305 -8.48 14.76 -27.30
N ALA A 306 -8.93 14.42 -28.52
CA ALA A 306 -10.34 14.34 -28.86
C ALA A 306 -11.04 13.22 -28.08
N LEU A 307 -10.43 12.04 -27.96
CA LEU A 307 -10.98 10.91 -27.21
C LEU A 307 -11.17 11.29 -25.74
N ILE A 308 -10.18 11.91 -25.11
CA ILE A 308 -10.31 12.35 -23.72
C ILE A 308 -11.40 13.42 -23.55
N ALA A 309 -11.58 14.30 -24.52
CA ALA A 309 -12.66 15.29 -24.49
C ALA A 309 -14.05 14.62 -24.55
N GLU A 310 -14.22 13.62 -25.43
CA GLU A 310 -15.46 12.85 -25.52
C GLU A 310 -15.73 12.01 -24.25
N VAL A 311 -14.70 11.37 -23.68
CA VAL A 311 -14.83 10.63 -22.42
C VAL A 311 -15.20 11.54 -21.25
N LYS A 312 -14.73 12.77 -21.21
CA LYS A 312 -15.14 13.75 -20.20
C LYS A 312 -16.62 14.14 -20.36
N ALA A 313 -17.07 14.39 -21.59
CA ALA A 313 -18.48 14.65 -21.88
C ALA A 313 -19.38 13.45 -21.53
N LEU A 314 -18.93 12.24 -21.84
CA LEU A 314 -19.61 11.00 -21.42
C LEU A 314 -19.71 10.91 -19.88
N ASN A 315 -18.65 11.24 -19.17
CA ASN A 315 -18.66 11.24 -17.70
C ASN A 315 -19.59 12.30 -17.09
N GLU A 316 -19.79 13.43 -17.76
CA GLU A 316 -20.78 14.44 -17.34
C GLU A 316 -22.19 13.85 -17.47
N GLU A 317 -22.52 13.19 -18.59
CA GLU A 317 -23.82 12.54 -18.79
C GLU A 317 -24.04 11.40 -17.79
N ILE A 318 -23.03 10.53 -17.57
CA ILE A 318 -23.11 9.46 -16.57
C ILE A 318 -23.33 10.03 -15.16
N ALA A 319 -22.67 11.13 -14.81
CA ALA A 319 -22.78 11.74 -13.50
C ALA A 319 -24.15 12.36 -13.22
N GLU A 320 -24.83 12.85 -14.29
CA GLU A 320 -26.17 13.43 -14.23
C GLU A 320 -27.28 12.38 -14.30
N ASP A 321 -26.97 11.18 -14.79
CA ASP A 321 -27.91 10.08 -14.89
C ASP A 321 -28.35 9.60 -13.48
N LEU A 322 -29.66 9.63 -13.22
CA LEU A 322 -30.25 9.29 -11.92
C LEU A 322 -30.03 7.82 -11.53
N SER A 323 -29.87 6.95 -12.52
CA SER A 323 -29.66 5.53 -12.32
C SER A 323 -28.19 5.16 -12.07
N LEU A 324 -27.24 5.97 -12.55
CA LEU A 324 -25.79 5.73 -12.49
C LEU A 324 -25.12 6.63 -11.46
N GLY A 325 -25.00 7.91 -11.76
CA GLY A 325 -24.30 8.90 -10.94
C GLY A 325 -22.77 8.79 -11.03
N ARG A 326 -22.08 9.60 -10.24
CA ARG A 326 -20.60 9.73 -10.26
C ARG A 326 -19.83 8.43 -10.01
N GLY A 327 -20.46 7.46 -9.35
CA GLY A 327 -19.87 6.17 -9.04
C GLY A 327 -19.58 5.30 -10.26
N PHE A 328 -20.17 5.63 -11.42
CA PHE A 328 -20.06 4.90 -12.67
C PHE A 328 -19.20 5.63 -13.73
N CYS A 329 -18.66 6.82 -13.42
CA CYS A 329 -17.82 7.55 -14.35
C CYS A 329 -16.62 6.72 -14.81
N ILE A 330 -16.23 6.85 -16.06
CA ILE A 330 -15.09 6.18 -16.66
C ILE A 330 -13.79 6.73 -16.05
N GLY A 331 -12.99 5.86 -15.48
CA GLY A 331 -11.72 6.24 -14.86
C GLY A 331 -10.62 6.51 -15.89
N HIS A 332 -9.67 7.35 -15.51
CA HIS A 332 -8.54 7.75 -16.37
C HIS A 332 -7.52 6.63 -16.61
N SER A 333 -7.50 5.57 -15.80
CA SER A 333 -6.47 4.52 -15.92
C SER A 333 -6.61 3.67 -17.18
N TYR A 334 -7.79 3.59 -17.78
CA TYR A 334 -7.98 2.94 -19.08
C TYR A 334 -7.12 3.58 -20.18
N PHE A 335 -6.86 4.87 -20.07
CA PHE A 335 -6.13 5.68 -21.03
C PHE A 335 -4.66 5.89 -20.68
N CYS A 336 -4.11 5.18 -19.68
CA CYS A 336 -2.75 5.37 -19.19
C CYS A 336 -1.77 4.28 -19.67
N GLY A 337 -2.09 3.53 -20.72
CA GLY A 337 -1.26 2.43 -21.24
C GLY A 337 -0.01 2.87 -21.99
N CYS A 338 0.01 4.07 -22.55
CA CYS A 338 1.10 4.55 -23.40
C CYS A 338 2.28 5.11 -22.59
N LYS A 339 3.48 4.60 -22.82
CA LYS A 339 4.71 5.12 -22.20
C LYS A 339 5.37 6.18 -23.08
N THR A 340 5.29 6.02 -24.38
CA THR A 340 5.86 6.90 -25.40
C THR A 340 4.77 7.38 -26.38
N PRO A 341 4.99 8.46 -27.13
CA PRO A 341 4.07 8.88 -28.20
C PRO A 341 3.82 7.78 -29.25
N ALA A 342 4.80 6.95 -29.54
CA ALA A 342 4.68 5.85 -30.50
C ALA A 342 3.72 4.74 -30.06
N ASP A 343 3.49 4.59 -28.75
CA ASP A 343 2.54 3.61 -28.22
C ASP A 343 1.09 4.08 -28.35
N CYS A 344 0.85 5.40 -28.51
CA CYS A 344 -0.45 6.02 -28.59
C CYS A 344 -0.96 6.02 -30.02
N THR A 345 -1.31 4.84 -30.53
CA THR A 345 -1.82 4.64 -31.89
C THR A 345 -3.34 4.62 -31.91
N ASP A 346 -3.95 4.91 -33.07
CA ASP A 346 -5.40 4.80 -33.25
C ASP A 346 -5.90 3.38 -32.98
N GLU A 347 -5.11 2.36 -33.35
CA GLU A 347 -5.44 0.96 -33.08
C GLU A 347 -5.51 0.68 -31.58
N TRP A 348 -4.56 1.18 -30.79
CA TRP A 348 -4.59 1.06 -29.35
C TRP A 348 -5.80 1.79 -28.75
N MET A 349 -6.07 3.02 -29.18
CA MET A 349 -7.22 3.79 -28.70
C MET A 349 -8.55 3.13 -29.03
N LYS A 350 -8.69 2.61 -30.26
CA LYS A 350 -9.86 1.81 -30.67
C LYS A 350 -10.02 0.58 -29.79
N SER A 351 -8.93 -0.12 -29.49
CA SER A 351 -9.00 -1.30 -28.61
C SER A 351 -9.50 -0.96 -27.20
N VAL A 352 -9.09 0.18 -26.64
CA VAL A 352 -9.62 0.66 -25.34
C VAL A 352 -11.10 0.98 -25.44
N VAL A 353 -11.51 1.65 -26.50
CA VAL A 353 -12.94 1.97 -26.72
C VAL A 353 -13.75 0.69 -26.86
N ASP A 354 -13.37 -0.22 -27.77
CA ASP A 354 -14.15 -1.38 -28.15
C ASP A 354 -14.23 -2.46 -27.09
N TYR A 355 -13.13 -2.66 -26.34
CA TYR A 355 -13.03 -3.78 -25.41
C TYR A 355 -13.13 -3.39 -23.93
N ASP A 356 -12.89 -2.12 -23.59
CA ASP A 356 -12.99 -1.67 -22.20
C ASP A 356 -14.20 -0.73 -21.98
N ILE A 357 -14.43 0.24 -22.86
CA ILE A 357 -15.44 1.29 -22.61
C ILE A 357 -16.83 0.87 -23.08
N LEU A 358 -16.99 0.44 -24.34
CA LEU A 358 -18.29 0.09 -24.89
C LEU A 358 -18.99 -1.04 -24.13
N PRO A 359 -18.31 -2.13 -23.70
CA PRO A 359 -18.95 -3.14 -22.87
C PRO A 359 -19.50 -2.61 -21.54
N MET A 360 -18.81 -1.63 -20.92
CA MET A 360 -19.34 -0.98 -19.71
C MET A 360 -20.59 -0.17 -20.01
N LEU A 361 -20.62 0.56 -21.12
CA LEU A 361 -21.80 1.33 -21.51
C LEU A 361 -23.00 0.44 -21.83
N GLU A 362 -22.75 -0.74 -22.39
CA GLU A 362 -23.79 -1.76 -22.60
C GLU A 362 -24.41 -2.21 -21.27
N GLU A 363 -23.59 -2.42 -20.23
CA GLU A 363 -24.08 -2.75 -18.89
C GLU A 363 -24.80 -1.59 -18.21
N TYR A 364 -24.36 -0.35 -18.43
CA TYR A 364 -24.94 0.83 -17.78
C TYR A 364 -26.36 1.14 -18.26
N TRP A 365 -26.64 0.95 -19.54
CA TRP A 365 -27.92 1.29 -20.19
C TRP A 365 -28.60 0.06 -20.79
N ILE A 366 -28.53 -1.11 -20.11
CA ILE A 366 -29.15 -2.36 -20.62
C ILE A 366 -30.65 -2.24 -20.86
N ASP A 367 -31.38 -1.59 -19.94
CA ASP A 367 -32.82 -1.65 -19.88
C ASP A 367 -33.51 -0.39 -20.46
N ASP A 368 -32.82 0.76 -20.47
CA ASP A 368 -33.52 2.04 -20.61
C ASP A 368 -33.13 2.90 -21.86
N ASP A 369 -31.96 2.75 -22.48
CA ASP A 369 -31.49 3.74 -23.44
C ASP A 369 -30.54 3.21 -24.53
N ARG A 370 -31.03 2.26 -25.30
CA ARG A 370 -30.26 1.75 -26.46
C ARG A 370 -29.84 2.84 -27.45
N GLU A 371 -30.60 3.93 -27.50
CA GLU A 371 -30.30 5.10 -28.34
C GLU A 371 -29.05 5.86 -27.81
N LYS A 372 -28.91 5.98 -26.50
CA LYS A 372 -27.71 6.56 -25.88
C LYS A 372 -26.46 5.72 -26.17
N GLN A 373 -26.55 4.38 -26.04
CA GLN A 373 -25.43 3.48 -26.37
C GLN A 373 -24.95 3.68 -27.80
N ILE A 374 -25.89 3.65 -28.77
CA ILE A 374 -25.58 3.83 -30.21
C ILE A 374 -24.97 5.21 -30.45
N THR A 375 -25.48 6.24 -29.80
CA THR A 375 -24.98 7.61 -29.93
C THR A 375 -23.55 7.72 -29.44
N TRP A 376 -23.23 7.19 -28.23
CA TRP A 376 -21.88 7.24 -27.68
C TRP A 376 -20.91 6.35 -28.45
N GLN A 377 -21.34 5.16 -28.88
CA GLN A 377 -20.55 4.31 -29.76
C GLN A 377 -20.10 5.05 -31.01
N ARG A 378 -21.06 5.72 -31.71
CA ARG A 378 -20.75 6.51 -32.90
C ARG A 378 -19.80 7.67 -32.58
N ARG A 379 -20.05 8.46 -31.54
CA ARG A 379 -19.22 9.60 -31.16
C ARG A 379 -17.79 9.21 -30.87
N LEU A 380 -17.57 8.10 -30.18
CA LEU A 380 -16.23 7.59 -29.86
C LEU A 380 -15.50 7.05 -31.09
N HIS A 381 -16.21 6.44 -32.06
CA HIS A 381 -15.60 5.95 -33.28
C HIS A 381 -15.33 7.07 -34.32
N ASP A 382 -16.17 8.07 -34.41
CA ASP A 382 -16.04 9.20 -35.35
C ASP A 382 -14.73 9.99 -35.15
N ILE A 383 -14.08 9.84 -34.00
CA ILE A 383 -12.77 10.45 -33.71
C ILE A 383 -11.68 9.92 -34.65
N PHE A 384 -11.79 8.66 -35.04
CA PHE A 384 -10.78 7.95 -35.83
C PHE A 384 -11.08 7.93 -37.34
N GLU A 385 -12.21 8.51 -37.76
CA GLU A 385 -12.61 8.59 -39.14
C GLU A 385 -12.28 9.96 -39.77
N LYS A 386 -11.84 10.89 -38.96
CA LYS A 386 -11.45 12.25 -39.38
C LYS A 386 -9.94 12.35 -39.62
#